data_1b88f2d953beeb4b54ec13eb167e17fc
#
_entry.id   1b88f2d953beeb4b54ec13eb167e17fc
#
_cell.length_a   1.000
_cell.length_b   1.000
_cell.length_c   1.000
_cell.angle_alpha   90.00
_cell.angle_beta   90.00
_cell.angle_gamma   90.00
#
_symmetry.space_group_name_H-M   'P 1'
#
loop_
_entity.id
_entity.type
_entity.pdbx_description
1 polymer ?
#
loop_
_entity_poly.entity_id
_entity_poly.type
_entity_poly.pdbx_seq_one_letter_code
_entity_poly.pdbx_strand_id
1 'polypeptide(L)'
;MTSRVRDPYELGPMPLGRPMEIVDERLVYAPWRTIFDLARQVESWPAYLPHYNFVRFRERASDGGGLVEMSANRPFGPLGWPTWWLSQMSVDEGAPAIRFRHVGGITKGMDVEWTFRAARDAGGTRVKIVHVWDGLPIPFIGIPAATMLIGPVFIHGIASRTLEGLALTAERESSGSSLRMNNQRSAVG
;
A
#
# COMPACT_ATOMS: atom_id res chain seq x y z
N MET A 1 -31.73 11.50 13.29
CA MET A 1 -30.61 10.51 13.22
C MET A 1 -30.51 10.04 11.78
N THR A 2 -29.66 10.67 11.00
CA THR A 2 -29.42 10.25 9.59
C THR A 2 -28.56 8.99 9.64
N SER A 3 -29.13 7.85 9.27
CA SER A 3 -28.40 6.60 9.05
C SER A 3 -27.38 6.87 7.94
N ARG A 4 -26.09 6.91 8.29
CA ARG A 4 -25.01 6.91 7.29
C ARG A 4 -25.12 5.58 6.55
N VAL A 5 -25.47 5.62 5.28
CA VAL A 5 -25.34 4.46 4.39
C VAL A 5 -23.84 4.12 4.38
N ARG A 6 -23.48 2.96 4.93
CA ARG A 6 -22.07 2.51 4.89
C ARG A 6 -21.68 2.32 3.43
N ASP A 7 -20.55 2.90 3.05
CA ASP A 7 -19.92 2.63 1.76
C ASP A 7 -19.60 1.12 1.69
N PRO A 8 -19.99 0.39 0.62
CA PRO A 8 -19.76 -1.04 0.50
C PRO A 8 -18.29 -1.45 0.56
N TYR A 9 -17.38 -0.48 0.42
CA TYR A 9 -15.93 -0.68 0.47
C TYR A 9 -15.30 -0.23 1.79
N GLU A 10 -16.08 0.27 2.77
CA GLU A 10 -15.58 0.61 4.10
C GLU A 10 -15.14 -0.66 4.83
N LEU A 11 -13.83 -0.86 4.91
CA LEU A 11 -13.23 -1.99 5.60
C LEU A 11 -13.16 -1.72 7.10
N GLY A 12 -13.61 -2.70 7.90
CA GLY A 12 -13.51 -2.65 9.36
C GLY A 12 -12.06 -2.76 9.85
N PRO A 13 -11.82 -2.84 11.18
CA PRO A 13 -10.47 -2.96 11.74
C PRO A 13 -9.74 -4.19 11.21
N MET A 14 -8.39 -4.11 11.21
CA MET A 14 -7.55 -5.26 10.82
C MET A 14 -7.88 -6.48 11.69
N PRO A 15 -8.03 -7.67 11.06
CA PRO A 15 -8.19 -8.91 11.83
C PRO A 15 -6.92 -9.19 12.64
N LEU A 16 -7.11 -9.70 13.86
CA LEU A 16 -6.02 -10.08 14.76
C LEU A 16 -5.84 -11.60 14.79
N GLY A 17 -4.64 -12.06 15.19
CA GLY A 17 -4.38 -13.48 15.43
C GLY A 17 -4.40 -14.37 14.20
N ARG A 18 -4.15 -13.81 13.01
CA ARG A 18 -4.01 -14.60 11.80
C ARG A 18 -2.69 -15.37 11.78
N PRO A 19 -2.63 -16.57 11.19
CA PRO A 19 -1.41 -17.39 11.14
C PRO A 19 -0.22 -16.72 10.45
N MET A 20 -0.48 -15.90 9.42
CA MET A 20 0.55 -15.12 8.76
C MET A 20 0.36 -13.64 9.09
N GLU A 21 1.41 -13.03 9.62
CA GLU A 21 1.55 -11.59 9.75
C GLU A 21 2.92 -11.18 9.22
N ILE A 22 2.94 -10.21 8.32
CA ILE A 22 4.16 -9.62 7.76
C ILE A 22 4.08 -8.12 7.93
N VAL A 23 5.17 -7.52 8.40
CA VAL A 23 5.28 -6.09 8.65
C VAL A 23 6.45 -5.55 7.86
N ASP A 24 6.18 -4.58 6.99
CA ASP A 24 7.17 -3.74 6.33
C ASP A 24 7.08 -2.33 6.91
N GLU A 25 8.19 -1.76 7.31
CA GLU A 25 8.23 -0.42 7.90
C GLU A 25 9.41 0.38 7.35
N ARG A 26 9.19 1.67 7.06
CA ARG A 26 10.22 2.59 6.60
C ARG A 26 10.01 4.00 7.14
N LEU A 27 11.09 4.67 7.48
CA LEU A 27 11.12 6.12 7.65
C LEU A 27 11.31 6.77 6.28
N VAL A 28 10.40 7.67 5.92
CA VAL A 28 10.37 8.42 4.66
C VAL A 28 10.61 9.89 4.99
N TYR A 29 11.63 10.50 4.39
CA TYR A 29 12.00 11.92 4.63
C TYR A 29 11.13 12.86 3.78
N ALA A 30 9.82 12.76 3.98
CA ALA A 30 8.79 13.58 3.36
C ALA A 30 7.63 13.79 4.33
N PRO A 31 6.82 14.88 4.15
CA PRO A 31 5.58 15.06 4.88
C PRO A 31 4.63 13.89 4.69
N TRP A 32 3.87 13.53 5.74
CA TRP A 32 2.96 12.38 5.68
C TRP A 32 1.93 12.51 4.53
N ARG A 33 1.47 13.72 4.24
CA ARG A 33 0.51 13.94 3.16
C ARG A 33 1.08 13.62 1.80
N THR A 34 2.34 13.94 1.54
CA THR A 34 3.02 13.63 0.27
C THR A 34 3.05 12.12 0.03
N ILE A 35 3.56 11.34 0.98
CA ILE A 35 3.63 9.87 0.83
C ILE A 35 2.24 9.21 0.87
N PHE A 36 1.30 9.74 1.65
CA PHE A 36 -0.07 9.27 1.70
C PHE A 36 -0.79 9.48 0.36
N ASP A 37 -0.65 10.68 -0.23
CA ASP A 37 -1.27 11.00 -1.52
C ASP A 37 -0.71 10.13 -2.66
N LEU A 38 0.59 9.85 -2.68
CA LEU A 38 1.19 8.89 -3.61
C LEU A 38 0.67 7.47 -3.38
N ALA A 39 0.54 7.05 -2.13
CA ALA A 39 0.10 5.71 -1.78
C ALA A 39 -1.38 5.45 -2.13
N ARG A 40 -2.27 6.44 -1.94
CA ARG A 40 -3.70 6.29 -2.27
C ARG A 40 -4.01 6.38 -3.76
N GLN A 41 -3.14 7.03 -4.55
CA GLN A 41 -3.28 7.14 -6.01
C GLN A 41 -2.78 5.88 -6.72
N VAL A 42 -3.33 4.73 -6.36
CA VAL A 42 -2.85 3.41 -6.79
C VAL A 42 -2.76 3.23 -8.32
N GLU A 43 -3.64 3.87 -9.10
CA GLU A 43 -3.61 3.79 -10.57
C GLU A 43 -2.36 4.46 -11.16
N SER A 44 -1.72 5.37 -10.44
CA SER A 44 -0.47 6.02 -10.85
C SER A 44 0.78 5.16 -10.55
N TRP A 45 0.65 4.10 -9.75
CA TRP A 45 1.79 3.27 -9.34
C TRP A 45 2.62 2.71 -10.51
N PRO A 46 2.02 2.21 -11.62
CA PRO A 46 2.82 1.72 -12.74
C PRO A 46 3.74 2.75 -13.39
N ALA A 47 3.48 4.05 -13.22
CA ALA A 47 4.30 5.11 -13.80
C ALA A 47 5.66 5.27 -13.08
N TYR A 48 5.75 4.91 -11.80
CA TYR A 48 6.97 5.04 -10.99
C TYR A 48 7.35 3.77 -10.22
N LEU A 49 6.55 2.72 -10.32
CA LEU A 49 6.80 1.40 -9.74
C LEU A 49 6.82 0.34 -10.85
N PRO A 50 7.99 0.10 -11.48
CA PRO A 50 8.09 -0.69 -12.73
C PRO A 50 7.75 -2.18 -12.54
N HIS A 51 7.58 -2.64 -11.30
CA HIS A 51 7.14 -4.00 -11.02
C HIS A 51 5.61 -4.18 -11.12
N TYR A 52 4.82 -3.09 -11.17
CA TYR A 52 3.40 -3.16 -11.48
C TYR A 52 3.16 -3.16 -13.00
N ASN A 53 2.41 -4.13 -13.49
CA ASN A 53 2.00 -4.19 -14.89
C ASN A 53 0.82 -3.25 -15.15
N PHE A 54 -0.15 -3.26 -14.24
CA PHE A 54 -1.28 -2.34 -14.22
C PHE A 54 -1.92 -2.27 -12.83
N VAL A 55 -2.57 -1.13 -12.56
CA VAL A 55 -3.50 -0.94 -11.45
C VAL A 55 -4.69 -0.16 -12.00
N ARG A 56 -5.91 -0.61 -11.74
CA ARG A 56 -7.13 0.05 -12.22
C ARG A 56 -8.31 -0.16 -11.28
N PHE A 57 -9.11 0.86 -11.09
CA PHE A 57 -10.38 0.71 -10.42
C PHE A 57 -11.41 0.03 -11.34
N ARG A 58 -12.09 -0.98 -10.82
CA ARG A 58 -13.30 -1.55 -11.38
C ARG A 58 -14.52 -0.75 -10.94
N GLU A 59 -14.51 -0.31 -9.68
CA GLU A 59 -15.53 0.51 -9.06
C GLU A 59 -14.83 1.49 -8.10
N ARG A 60 -15.39 2.72 -7.98
CA ARG A 60 -14.83 3.74 -7.08
C ARG A 60 -15.79 4.03 -5.93
N ALA A 61 -15.24 4.21 -4.75
CA ALA A 61 -15.91 4.64 -3.55
C ALA A 61 -15.76 6.16 -3.32
N SER A 62 -16.59 6.70 -2.45
CA SER A 62 -16.60 8.14 -2.13
C SER A 62 -15.38 8.60 -1.33
N ASP A 63 -14.73 7.70 -0.61
CA ASP A 63 -13.50 7.94 0.17
C ASP A 63 -12.22 7.95 -0.68
N GLY A 64 -12.35 7.70 -1.99
CA GLY A 64 -11.23 7.55 -2.93
C GLY A 64 -10.70 6.12 -3.04
N GLY A 65 -11.28 5.17 -2.31
CA GLY A 65 -11.08 3.74 -2.47
C GLY A 65 -12.01 3.10 -3.51
N GLY A 66 -12.37 1.84 -3.31
CA GLY A 66 -13.28 1.08 -4.19
C GLY A 66 -12.82 -0.34 -4.46
N LEU A 67 -13.19 -0.89 -5.61
CA LEU A 67 -12.74 -2.19 -6.08
C LEU A 67 -11.58 -2.02 -7.06
N VAL A 68 -10.38 -2.44 -6.66
CA VAL A 68 -9.12 -2.24 -7.41
C VAL A 68 -8.60 -3.57 -7.92
N GLU A 69 -8.28 -3.62 -9.21
CA GLU A 69 -7.60 -4.74 -9.84
C GLU A 69 -6.13 -4.38 -10.05
N MET A 70 -5.25 -5.27 -9.63
CA MET A 70 -3.80 -5.07 -9.65
C MET A 70 -3.09 -6.26 -10.28
N SER A 71 -1.99 -5.98 -11.00
CA SER A 71 -1.05 -6.98 -11.46
C SER A 71 0.38 -6.49 -11.28
N ALA A 72 1.22 -7.35 -10.72
CA ALA A 72 2.64 -7.06 -10.54
C ALA A 72 3.50 -8.28 -10.88
N ASN A 73 4.73 -8.01 -11.29
CA ASN A 73 5.72 -9.05 -11.56
C ASN A 73 6.44 -9.45 -10.28
N ARG A 74 6.56 -10.74 -10.07
CA ARG A 74 7.30 -11.34 -8.97
C ARG A 74 8.79 -11.30 -9.23
N PRO A 75 9.62 -11.08 -8.21
CA PRO A 75 11.07 -11.11 -8.36
C PRO A 75 11.64 -12.54 -8.35
N PHE A 76 11.17 -13.43 -9.23
CA PHE A 76 11.75 -14.76 -9.38
C PHE A 76 12.48 -14.90 -10.71
N GLY A 77 13.83 -14.89 -10.65
CA GLY A 77 14.71 -15.13 -11.77
C GLY A 77 14.59 -14.06 -12.88
N PRO A 78 15.24 -14.30 -14.03
CA PRO A 78 15.28 -13.35 -15.15
C PRO A 78 13.93 -13.19 -15.88
N LEU A 79 12.99 -14.10 -15.64
CA LEU A 79 11.66 -14.11 -16.25
C LEU A 79 10.64 -13.78 -15.15
N GLY A 80 10.40 -12.50 -14.86
CA GLY A 80 9.41 -12.09 -13.87
C GLY A 80 8.05 -12.80 -14.08
N TRP A 81 7.50 -13.39 -13.02
CA TRP A 81 6.22 -14.11 -13.10
C TRP A 81 5.07 -13.15 -12.76
N PRO A 82 4.14 -12.85 -13.67
CA PRO A 82 3.02 -11.95 -13.38
C PRO A 82 2.08 -12.58 -12.34
N THR A 83 1.68 -11.79 -11.37
CA THR A 83 0.62 -12.12 -10.41
C THR A 83 -0.52 -11.13 -10.54
N TRP A 84 -1.71 -11.57 -10.19
CA TRP A 84 -2.93 -10.78 -10.26
C TRP A 84 -3.73 -10.94 -8.98
N TRP A 85 -4.36 -9.84 -8.55
CA TRP A 85 -5.33 -9.85 -7.44
C TRP A 85 -6.36 -8.74 -7.60
N LEU A 86 -7.50 -8.94 -6.96
CA LEU A 86 -8.60 -7.99 -6.86
C LEU A 86 -8.79 -7.63 -5.39
N SER A 87 -8.86 -6.34 -5.07
CA SER A 87 -8.98 -5.85 -3.69
C SER A 87 -10.12 -4.85 -3.53
N GLN A 88 -10.85 -4.98 -2.45
CA GLN A 88 -11.55 -3.84 -1.88
C GLN A 88 -10.52 -2.92 -1.23
N MET A 89 -10.64 -1.62 -1.46
CA MET A 89 -9.76 -0.57 -0.92
C MET A 89 -10.60 0.47 -0.20
N SER A 90 -10.20 0.87 0.99
CA SER A 90 -10.74 2.02 1.71
C SER A 90 -9.64 2.97 2.14
N VAL A 91 -9.96 4.27 2.20
CA VAL A 91 -9.04 5.35 2.52
C VAL A 91 -9.57 6.14 3.70
N ASP A 92 -8.78 6.29 4.75
CA ASP A 92 -9.10 7.14 5.91
C ASP A 92 -8.10 8.30 5.96
N GLU A 93 -8.59 9.52 5.70
CA GLU A 93 -7.78 10.75 5.81
C GLU A 93 -7.73 11.28 7.26
N GLY A 94 -8.70 10.97 8.08
CA GLY A 94 -8.79 11.44 9.47
C GLY A 94 -7.76 10.73 10.38
N ALA A 95 -7.58 9.42 10.16
CA ALA A 95 -6.49 8.64 10.72
C ALA A 95 -5.68 8.05 9.57
N PRO A 96 -4.68 8.78 9.01
CA PRO A 96 -4.07 8.46 7.72
C PRO A 96 -3.73 6.97 7.57
N ALA A 97 -4.64 6.26 6.88
CA ALA A 97 -4.55 4.83 6.63
C ALA A 97 -5.17 4.45 5.29
N ILE A 98 -4.62 3.43 4.66
CA ILE A 98 -5.18 2.82 3.46
C ILE A 98 -5.29 1.33 3.75
N ARG A 99 -6.47 0.76 3.51
CA ARG A 99 -6.74 -0.65 3.73
C ARG A 99 -7.13 -1.36 2.46
N PHE A 100 -6.67 -2.59 2.33
CA PHE A 100 -7.06 -3.47 1.26
C PHE A 100 -7.51 -4.81 1.84
N ARG A 101 -8.55 -5.38 1.23
CA ARG A 101 -8.96 -6.77 1.42
C ARG A 101 -8.96 -7.46 0.07
N HIS A 102 -8.12 -8.45 -0.09
CA HIS A 102 -8.05 -9.22 -1.33
C HIS A 102 -9.28 -10.12 -1.47
N VAL A 103 -10.09 -9.85 -2.47
CA VAL A 103 -11.34 -10.59 -2.76
C VAL A 103 -11.20 -11.54 -3.95
N GLY A 104 -10.09 -11.45 -4.69
CA GLY A 104 -9.75 -12.32 -5.82
C GLY A 104 -8.24 -12.51 -5.98
N GLY A 105 -7.86 -13.52 -6.76
CA GLY A 105 -6.46 -13.91 -7.00
C GLY A 105 -5.88 -14.87 -5.96
N ILE A 106 -4.57 -15.13 -6.05
CA ILE A 106 -3.88 -16.13 -5.23
C ILE A 106 -3.86 -15.77 -3.74
N THR A 107 -3.93 -14.50 -3.42
CA THR A 107 -3.92 -13.96 -2.05
C THR A 107 -5.32 -13.63 -1.53
N LYS A 108 -6.38 -14.21 -2.13
CA LYS A 108 -7.76 -14.00 -1.67
C LYS A 108 -7.88 -14.27 -0.15
N GLY A 109 -8.55 -13.36 0.55
CA GLY A 109 -8.73 -13.39 2.00
C GLY A 109 -7.63 -12.69 2.78
N MET A 110 -6.59 -12.15 2.14
CA MET A 110 -5.55 -11.35 2.80
C MET A 110 -6.05 -9.95 3.08
N ASP A 111 -5.79 -9.44 4.28
CA ASP A 111 -5.99 -8.06 4.67
C ASP A 111 -4.65 -7.33 4.73
N VAL A 112 -4.64 -6.07 4.28
CA VAL A 112 -3.46 -5.20 4.25
C VAL A 112 -3.83 -3.84 4.84
N GLU A 113 -2.99 -3.30 5.70
CA GLU A 113 -3.13 -1.94 6.21
C GLU A 113 -1.83 -1.15 6.04
N TRP A 114 -1.95 0.01 5.47
CA TRP A 114 -0.90 1.03 5.43
C TRP A 114 -1.22 2.12 6.43
N THR A 115 -0.29 2.47 7.30
CA THR A 115 -0.42 3.58 8.23
C THR A 115 0.72 4.59 8.06
N PHE A 116 0.39 5.88 8.23
CA PHE A 116 1.30 7.00 8.00
C PHE A 116 1.36 7.85 9.25
N ARG A 117 2.48 7.83 9.97
CA ARG A 117 2.65 8.56 11.22
C ARG A 117 3.82 9.53 11.12
N ALA A 118 3.59 10.80 11.47
CA ALA A 118 4.66 11.79 11.56
C ALA A 118 5.73 11.33 12.56
N ALA A 119 6.97 11.24 12.11
CA ALA A 119 8.14 10.93 12.93
C ALA A 119 8.81 12.25 13.34
N ARG A 120 8.27 12.89 14.37
CA ARG A 120 8.70 14.25 14.79
C ARG A 120 10.19 14.31 15.12
N ASP A 121 10.73 13.27 15.74
CA ASP A 121 12.13 13.20 16.16
C ASP A 121 13.10 12.95 14.99
N ALA A 122 12.61 12.44 13.86
CA ALA A 122 13.42 12.12 12.70
C ALA A 122 13.12 13.00 11.47
N GLY A 123 12.21 13.98 11.57
CA GLY A 123 11.91 14.93 10.50
C GLY A 123 11.25 14.31 9.25
N GLY A 124 10.43 13.27 9.43
CA GLY A 124 9.80 12.57 8.30
C GLY A 124 8.50 11.87 8.68
N THR A 125 8.16 10.85 7.92
CA THR A 125 6.96 10.02 8.12
C THR A 125 7.35 8.57 8.27
N ARG A 126 6.89 7.92 9.33
CA ARG A 126 6.98 6.47 9.50
C ARG A 126 5.80 5.84 8.77
N VAL A 127 6.12 5.06 7.74
CA VAL A 127 5.13 4.29 6.99
C VAL A 127 5.26 2.83 7.39
N LYS A 128 4.14 2.23 7.77
CA LYS A 128 4.07 0.82 8.16
C LYS A 128 3.00 0.14 7.31
N ILE A 129 3.35 -1.02 6.73
CA ILE A 129 2.45 -1.90 6.00
C ILE A 129 2.34 -3.19 6.80
N VAL A 130 1.13 -3.60 7.10
CA VAL A 130 0.84 -4.87 7.77
C VAL A 130 0.01 -5.74 6.82
N HIS A 131 0.46 -6.96 6.59
CA HIS A 131 -0.28 -7.99 5.86
C HIS A 131 -0.65 -9.09 6.84
N VAL A 132 -1.93 -9.48 6.86
CA VAL A 132 -2.39 -10.63 7.62
C VAL A 132 -3.21 -11.56 6.74
N TRP A 133 -3.01 -12.88 6.91
CA TRP A 133 -3.67 -13.87 6.06
C TRP A 133 -3.77 -15.24 6.73
N ASP A 134 -4.84 -15.98 6.42
CA ASP A 134 -5.02 -17.36 6.88
C ASP A 134 -4.34 -18.39 5.95
N GLY A 135 -3.82 -17.94 4.82
CA GLY A 135 -3.25 -18.80 3.80
C GLY A 135 -4.26 -19.26 2.75
N LEU A 136 -3.81 -20.14 1.86
CA LEU A 136 -4.67 -20.75 0.86
C LEU A 136 -5.68 -21.68 1.52
N PRO A 137 -6.92 -21.80 1.01
CA PRO A 137 -7.94 -22.70 1.52
C PRO A 137 -7.68 -24.16 1.13
N ILE A 138 -6.43 -24.62 1.33
CA ILE A 138 -6.00 -25.99 1.06
C ILE A 138 -5.65 -26.63 2.39
N PRO A 139 -6.39 -27.68 2.83
CA PRO A 139 -6.12 -28.36 4.08
C PRO A 139 -4.65 -28.82 4.19
N PHE A 140 -4.04 -28.67 5.35
CA PHE A 140 -2.67 -29.08 5.71
C PHE A 140 -1.52 -28.36 4.95
N ILE A 141 -1.77 -27.74 3.80
CA ILE A 141 -0.73 -27.08 2.98
C ILE A 141 -0.90 -25.56 2.98
N GLY A 142 -2.12 -25.06 3.09
CA GLY A 142 -2.44 -23.63 2.91
C GLY A 142 -1.72 -22.70 3.90
N ILE A 143 -1.69 -23.04 5.19
CA ILE A 143 -1.01 -22.25 6.22
C ILE A 143 0.52 -22.35 6.07
N PRO A 144 1.15 -23.54 5.97
CA PRO A 144 2.58 -23.64 5.74
C PRO A 144 3.04 -22.91 4.46
N ALA A 145 2.29 -23.06 3.36
CA ALA A 145 2.61 -22.33 2.11
C ALA A 145 2.52 -20.81 2.28
N ALA A 146 1.52 -20.31 3.01
CA ALA A 146 1.37 -18.89 3.29
C ALA A 146 2.53 -18.35 4.15
N THR A 147 2.87 -19.05 5.22
CA THR A 147 3.85 -18.57 6.21
C THR A 147 5.30 -18.78 5.77
N MET A 148 5.61 -19.85 5.04
CA MET A 148 6.98 -20.20 4.69
C MET A 148 7.42 -19.74 3.30
N LEU A 149 6.49 -19.62 2.35
CA LEU A 149 6.82 -19.33 0.97
C LEU A 149 6.14 -18.06 0.45
N ILE A 150 4.80 -18.00 0.51
CA ILE A 150 4.06 -16.88 -0.11
C ILE A 150 4.30 -15.59 0.66
N GLY A 151 4.26 -15.62 1.97
CA GLY A 151 4.49 -14.45 2.82
C GLY A 151 5.89 -13.84 2.62
N PRO A 152 6.96 -14.53 3.04
CA PRO A 152 8.30 -13.95 3.02
C PRO A 152 8.81 -13.62 1.62
N VAL A 153 8.50 -14.45 0.63
CA VAL A 153 9.08 -14.30 -0.71
C VAL A 153 8.23 -13.41 -1.60
N PHE A 154 6.91 -13.53 -1.51
CA PHE A 154 5.99 -12.83 -2.41
C PHE A 154 5.52 -11.50 -1.87
N ILE A 155 4.93 -11.53 -0.69
CA ILE A 155 4.23 -10.38 -0.12
C ILE A 155 5.27 -9.35 0.28
N HIS A 156 6.28 -9.75 1.05
CA HIS A 156 7.39 -8.88 1.42
C HIS A 156 8.13 -8.33 0.18
N GLY A 157 8.38 -9.18 -0.83
CA GLY A 157 9.09 -8.76 -2.04
C GLY A 157 8.35 -7.69 -2.87
N ILE A 158 7.01 -7.72 -2.94
CA ILE A 158 6.22 -6.69 -3.62
C ILE A 158 6.05 -5.48 -2.69
N ALA A 159 5.70 -5.68 -1.43
CA ALA A 159 5.44 -4.61 -0.47
C ALA A 159 6.67 -3.74 -0.22
N SER A 160 7.83 -4.33 0.03
CA SER A 160 9.07 -3.60 0.27
C SER A 160 9.49 -2.75 -0.94
N ARG A 161 9.39 -3.29 -2.16
CA ARG A 161 9.67 -2.54 -3.39
C ARG A 161 8.67 -1.41 -3.63
N THR A 162 7.40 -1.65 -3.33
CA THR A 162 6.37 -0.62 -3.44
C THR A 162 6.64 0.50 -2.45
N LEU A 163 6.91 0.16 -1.19
CA LEU A 163 7.22 1.14 -0.15
C LEU A 163 8.51 1.93 -0.48
N GLU A 164 9.54 1.25 -0.96
CA GLU A 164 10.79 1.90 -1.38
C GLU A 164 10.58 2.88 -2.53
N GLY A 165 9.89 2.45 -3.59
CA GLY A 165 9.64 3.31 -4.75
C GLY A 165 8.77 4.52 -4.44
N LEU A 166 7.73 4.35 -3.61
CA LEU A 166 6.91 5.46 -3.11
C LEU A 166 7.72 6.41 -2.22
N ALA A 167 8.56 5.88 -1.32
CA ALA A 167 9.43 6.68 -0.46
C ALA A 167 10.38 7.55 -1.28
N LEU A 168 11.10 6.97 -2.23
CA LEU A 168 12.02 7.70 -3.11
C LEU A 168 11.30 8.78 -3.94
N THR A 169 10.07 8.53 -4.36
CA THR A 169 9.27 9.50 -5.10
C THR A 169 8.86 10.66 -4.19
N ALA A 170 8.33 10.37 -2.98
CA ALA A 170 7.93 11.37 -2.01
C ALA A 170 9.10 12.27 -1.57
N GLU A 171 10.26 11.69 -1.33
CA GLU A 171 11.47 12.40 -0.92
C GLU A 171 11.97 13.35 -2.03
N ARG A 172 11.92 12.91 -3.29
CA ARG A 172 12.26 13.76 -4.46
C ARG A 172 11.29 14.94 -4.61
N GLU A 173 9.99 14.71 -4.52
CA GLU A 173 8.98 15.77 -4.61
C GLU A 173 9.14 16.80 -3.48
N SER A 174 9.40 16.35 -2.27
CA SER A 174 9.59 17.22 -1.11
C SER A 174 10.85 18.08 -1.22
N SER A 175 11.95 17.51 -1.69
CA SER A 175 13.20 18.22 -1.95
C SER A 175 13.07 19.28 -3.06
N GLY A 176 12.39 18.92 -4.16
CA GLY A 176 12.14 19.83 -5.27
C GLY A 176 11.24 21.01 -4.89
N SER A 177 10.25 20.79 -4.04
CA SER A 177 9.37 21.85 -3.51
C SER A 177 10.13 22.83 -2.61
N SER A 178 11.02 22.33 -1.77
CA SER A 178 11.86 23.15 -0.87
C SER A 178 12.82 24.06 -1.66
N LEU A 179 13.43 23.55 -2.73
CA LEU A 179 14.32 24.35 -3.60
C LEU A 179 13.56 25.46 -4.33
N ARG A 180 12.37 25.19 -4.83
CA ARG A 180 11.54 26.21 -5.51
C ARG A 180 11.13 27.34 -4.56
N MET A 181 10.74 27.03 -3.33
CA MET A 181 10.38 28.04 -2.31
C MET A 181 11.57 28.93 -1.92
N ASN A 182 12.78 28.34 -1.79
CA ASN A 182 13.98 29.10 -1.49
C ASN A 182 14.37 30.05 -2.62
N ASN A 183 14.28 29.61 -3.89
CA ASN A 183 14.57 30.47 -5.04
C ASN A 183 13.56 31.64 -5.18
N GLN A 184 12.29 31.42 -4.86
CA GLN A 184 11.29 32.49 -4.89
C GLN A 184 11.53 33.54 -3.78
N ARG A 185 11.98 33.11 -2.60
CA ARG A 185 12.33 34.05 -1.51
C ARG A 185 13.57 34.91 -1.83
N SER A 186 14.56 34.32 -2.50
CA SER A 186 15.79 35.03 -2.93
C SER A 186 15.58 35.98 -4.10
N ALA A 187 14.50 35.83 -4.87
CA ALA A 187 14.19 36.70 -6.01
C ALA A 187 13.34 37.93 -5.65
N VAL A 188 12.83 38.04 -4.41
CA VAL A 188 11.97 39.12 -3.90
C VAL A 188 12.70 40.01 -2.86
N GLY A 189 13.91 39.67 -2.48
CA GLY A 189 14.78 40.45 -1.62
C GLY A 189 15.88 41.15 -2.40
#